data_e438701edb06446522568499cb7245ee
#
_entry.id   e438701edb06446522568499cb7245ee
#
_cell.length_a   1.000
_cell.length_b   1.000
_cell.length_c   1.000
_cell.angle_alpha   90.00
_cell.angle_beta   90.00
_cell.angle_gamma   90.00
#
_symmetry.space_group_name_H-M   'P 1'
#
loop_
_entity.id
_entity.type
_entity.pdbx_description
1 polymer ?
#
loop_
_entity_poly.entity_id
_entity_poly.type
_entity_poly.pdbx_seq_one_letter_code
_entity_poly.pdbx_strand_id
1 'polypeptide(L)'
;VPSGSWYADAVNYVSEKGLMNGTSKNGFSPNATTTRGMIVTILARVEGVNTNGTPWYAAGQKWAMDNGISDGTNMEANITREQLATILYRYAKQKGYDVSKSAALTGFSDADKVSGYAAEAMQWAVAEGLLQGSNGKLDPQGSATRAQVATILMRFMEKIAK
;
A
#
# COMPACT_ATOMS: atom_id res chain seq x y z
N VAL A 1 -13.71 12.02 -8.82
CA VAL A 1 -14.14 11.13 -7.74
C VAL A 1 -15.40 11.71 -7.10
N PRO A 2 -16.50 10.94 -7.06
CA PRO A 2 -17.73 11.41 -6.42
C PRO A 2 -17.50 11.74 -4.94
N SER A 3 -17.99 12.86 -4.49
CA SER A 3 -17.74 13.37 -3.14
C SER A 3 -18.33 12.51 -2.02
N GLY A 4 -19.32 11.68 -2.34
CA GLY A 4 -19.94 10.78 -1.36
C GLY A 4 -19.33 9.38 -1.30
N SER A 5 -18.27 9.12 -2.08
CA SER A 5 -17.63 7.80 -2.10
C SER A 5 -16.87 7.55 -0.79
N TRP A 6 -16.82 6.28 -0.37
CA TRP A 6 -16.11 5.90 0.85
C TRP A 6 -14.63 6.23 0.81
N TYR A 7 -14.07 6.38 -0.39
CA TYR A 7 -12.65 6.66 -0.59
C TYR A 7 -12.35 8.12 -0.94
N ALA A 8 -13.36 9.00 -0.96
CA ALA A 8 -13.18 10.37 -1.46
C ALA A 8 -12.11 11.15 -0.67
N ASP A 9 -12.16 11.08 0.66
CA ASP A 9 -11.18 11.78 1.51
C ASP A 9 -9.77 11.26 1.28
N ALA A 10 -9.62 9.94 1.13
CA ALA A 10 -8.32 9.31 0.90
C ALA A 10 -7.74 9.70 -0.46
N VAL A 11 -8.57 9.73 -1.50
CA VAL A 11 -8.13 10.13 -2.84
C VAL A 11 -7.67 11.59 -2.82
N ASN A 12 -8.44 12.46 -2.18
CA ASN A 12 -8.05 13.87 -2.04
C ASN A 12 -6.72 14.00 -1.28
N TYR A 13 -6.56 13.26 -0.20
CA TYR A 13 -5.33 13.27 0.60
C TYR A 13 -4.10 12.90 -0.22
N VAL A 14 -4.14 11.74 -0.92
CA VAL A 14 -2.98 11.27 -1.68
C VAL A 14 -2.70 12.16 -2.89
N SER A 15 -3.72 12.75 -3.49
CA SER A 15 -3.55 13.68 -4.61
C SER A 15 -2.90 14.99 -4.16
N GLU A 16 -3.37 15.55 -3.05
CA GLU A 16 -2.82 16.79 -2.49
C GLU A 16 -1.38 16.63 -2.04
N LYS A 17 -1.03 15.47 -1.49
CA LYS A 17 0.35 15.18 -1.06
C LYS A 17 1.26 14.76 -2.20
N GLY A 18 0.74 14.64 -3.43
CA GLY A 18 1.53 14.21 -4.57
C GLY A 18 1.95 12.76 -4.53
N LEU A 19 1.31 11.94 -3.70
CA LEU A 19 1.66 10.52 -3.56
C LEU A 19 1.11 9.69 -4.71
N MET A 20 -0.12 9.98 -5.14
CA MET A 20 -0.75 9.32 -6.28
C MET A 20 -1.34 10.38 -7.20
N ASN A 21 -1.16 10.18 -8.48
CA ASN A 21 -1.71 11.08 -9.50
C ASN A 21 -2.87 10.38 -10.21
N GLY A 22 -3.75 11.17 -10.84
CA GLY A 22 -4.79 10.62 -11.69
C GLY A 22 -4.22 9.88 -12.88
N THR A 23 -4.98 8.94 -13.42
CA THR A 23 -4.59 8.18 -14.61
C THR A 23 -4.93 8.89 -15.90
N SER A 24 -5.76 9.94 -15.82
CA SER A 24 -6.13 10.78 -16.94
C SER A 24 -6.33 12.21 -16.44
N LYS A 25 -6.54 13.15 -17.37
CA LYS A 25 -6.67 14.57 -17.05
C LYS A 25 -7.73 14.83 -15.96
N ASN A 26 -8.84 14.11 -16.02
CA ASN A 26 -9.98 14.33 -15.13
C ASN A 26 -10.34 13.09 -14.29
N GLY A 27 -9.49 12.07 -14.25
CA GLY A 27 -9.85 10.83 -13.60
C GLY A 27 -8.76 10.21 -12.75
N PHE A 28 -9.11 9.79 -11.55
CA PHE A 28 -8.23 9.05 -10.64
C PHE A 28 -8.25 7.54 -10.93
N SER A 29 -9.32 7.04 -11.55
CA SER A 29 -9.55 5.62 -11.80
C SER A 29 -9.50 4.79 -10.52
N PRO A 30 -10.38 5.07 -9.55
CA PRO A 30 -10.31 4.45 -8.22
C PRO A 30 -10.43 2.92 -8.22
N ASN A 31 -11.12 2.37 -9.21
CA ASN A 31 -11.32 0.92 -9.30
C ASN A 31 -10.25 0.19 -10.12
N ALA A 32 -9.30 0.92 -10.70
CA ALA A 32 -8.19 0.30 -11.41
C ALA A 32 -7.22 -0.34 -10.42
N THR A 33 -6.52 -1.38 -10.89
CA THR A 33 -5.52 -2.07 -10.06
C THR A 33 -4.25 -1.23 -9.92
N THR A 34 -3.45 -1.56 -8.92
CA THR A 34 -2.19 -0.89 -8.63
C THR A 34 -1.04 -1.88 -8.80
N THR A 35 0.06 -1.44 -9.40
CA THR A 35 1.22 -2.30 -9.59
C THR A 35 2.21 -2.16 -8.44
N ARG A 36 3.11 -3.15 -8.32
CA ARG A 36 4.19 -3.12 -7.33
C ARG A 36 5.10 -1.90 -7.54
N GLY A 37 5.40 -1.58 -8.80
CA GLY A 37 6.22 -0.42 -9.13
C GLY A 37 5.59 0.89 -8.67
N MET A 38 4.28 1.00 -8.74
CA MET A 38 3.57 2.20 -8.25
C MET A 38 3.76 2.38 -6.75
N ILE A 39 3.68 1.30 -5.97
CA ILE A 39 3.83 1.38 -4.52
C ILE A 39 5.25 1.81 -4.13
N VAL A 40 6.28 1.18 -4.70
CA VAL A 40 7.66 1.56 -4.37
C VAL A 40 7.97 2.99 -4.82
N THR A 41 7.40 3.44 -5.94
CA THR A 41 7.56 4.80 -6.42
C THR A 41 6.90 5.80 -5.47
N ILE A 42 5.71 5.49 -4.96
CA ILE A 42 5.00 6.34 -4.00
C ILE A 42 5.84 6.50 -2.73
N LEU A 43 6.33 5.40 -2.17
CA LEU A 43 7.12 5.46 -0.94
C LEU A 43 8.44 6.20 -1.16
N ALA A 44 9.07 6.02 -2.31
CA ALA A 44 10.27 6.78 -2.66
C ALA A 44 9.99 8.28 -2.69
N ARG A 45 8.85 8.70 -3.23
CA ARG A 45 8.43 10.10 -3.22
C ARG A 45 8.24 10.62 -1.80
N VAL A 46 7.65 9.82 -0.92
CA VAL A 46 7.49 10.17 0.49
C VAL A 46 8.86 10.48 1.11
N GLU A 47 9.88 9.73 0.71
CA GLU A 47 11.25 9.90 1.22
C GLU A 47 12.04 11.01 0.48
N GLY A 48 11.42 11.72 -0.44
CA GLY A 48 12.06 12.80 -1.16
C GLY A 48 12.96 12.35 -2.31
N VAL A 49 12.85 11.10 -2.74
CA VAL A 49 13.63 10.57 -3.85
C VAL A 49 13.07 11.11 -5.17
N ASN A 50 13.96 11.56 -6.06
CA ASN A 50 13.56 11.94 -7.41
C ASN A 50 13.16 10.68 -8.18
N THR A 51 11.87 10.57 -8.54
CA THR A 51 11.34 9.40 -9.21
C THR A 51 11.25 9.54 -10.73
N ASN A 52 11.82 10.60 -11.29
CA ASN A 52 11.91 10.73 -12.74
C ASN A 52 12.92 9.72 -13.28
N GLY A 53 12.69 9.25 -14.49
CA GLY A 53 13.61 8.31 -15.13
C GLY A 53 12.90 7.30 -15.99
N THR A 54 13.69 6.44 -16.61
CA THR A 54 13.20 5.41 -17.52
C THR A 54 13.83 4.07 -17.15
N PRO A 55 13.03 3.00 -16.99
CA PRO A 55 11.56 3.02 -16.95
C PRO A 55 11.03 3.83 -15.76
N TRP A 56 9.77 4.19 -15.80
CA TRP A 56 9.17 5.10 -14.81
C TRP A 56 9.32 4.64 -13.36
N TYR A 57 9.42 3.34 -13.12
CA TYR A 57 9.53 2.76 -11.78
C TYR A 57 10.97 2.57 -11.31
N ALA A 58 11.97 2.86 -12.15
CA ALA A 58 13.37 2.50 -11.87
C ALA A 58 13.90 3.12 -10.58
N ALA A 59 13.61 4.39 -10.33
CA ALA A 59 14.10 5.07 -9.12
C ALA A 59 13.48 4.48 -7.86
N GLY A 60 12.18 4.23 -7.87
CA GLY A 60 11.49 3.59 -6.74
C GLY A 60 11.96 2.16 -6.51
N GLN A 61 12.17 1.41 -7.60
CA GLN A 61 12.69 0.05 -7.53
C GLN A 61 14.06 0.01 -6.84
N LYS A 62 14.97 0.86 -7.29
CA LYS A 62 16.32 0.94 -6.71
C LYS A 62 16.27 1.31 -5.23
N TRP A 63 15.50 2.34 -4.90
CA TRP A 63 15.35 2.78 -3.52
C TRP A 63 14.81 1.65 -2.63
N ALA A 64 13.78 0.94 -3.11
CA ALA A 64 13.17 -0.15 -2.33
C ALA A 64 14.11 -1.32 -2.14
N MET A 65 14.88 -1.67 -3.16
CA MET A 65 15.89 -2.73 -3.05
C MET A 65 17.01 -2.36 -2.09
N ASP A 66 17.51 -1.12 -2.20
CA ASP A 66 18.60 -0.63 -1.36
C ASP A 66 18.19 -0.58 0.12
N ASN A 67 16.90 -0.41 0.40
CA ASN A 67 16.39 -0.31 1.77
C ASN A 67 15.71 -1.58 2.28
N GLY A 68 15.79 -2.67 1.52
CA GLY A 68 15.24 -3.96 1.95
C GLY A 68 13.72 -4.02 2.00
N ILE A 69 13.04 -3.13 1.27
CA ILE A 69 11.57 -3.02 1.27
C ILE A 69 10.95 -3.95 0.23
N SER A 70 11.62 -4.13 -0.91
CA SER A 70 11.17 -4.99 -2.00
C SER A 70 12.38 -5.65 -2.65
N ASP A 71 12.15 -6.80 -3.27
CA ASP A 71 13.19 -7.48 -4.05
C ASP A 71 13.34 -6.95 -5.47
N GLY A 72 12.53 -5.97 -5.86
CA GLY A 72 12.60 -5.33 -7.16
C GLY A 72 11.99 -6.13 -8.31
N THR A 73 11.38 -7.29 -8.03
CA THR A 73 10.79 -8.12 -9.08
C THR A 73 9.37 -7.68 -9.43
N ASN A 74 8.95 -8.00 -10.64
CA ASN A 74 7.57 -7.87 -11.11
C ASN A 74 6.97 -6.48 -10.88
N MET A 75 7.73 -5.44 -11.20
CA MET A 75 7.30 -4.06 -10.95
C MET A 75 6.02 -3.68 -11.70
N GLU A 76 5.73 -4.31 -12.83
CA GLU A 76 4.52 -4.02 -13.59
C GLU A 76 3.36 -4.97 -13.27
N ALA A 77 3.57 -5.95 -12.39
CA ALA A 77 2.50 -6.85 -11.95
C ALA A 77 1.62 -6.15 -10.90
N ASN A 78 0.33 -6.51 -10.87
CA ASN A 78 -0.59 -6.01 -9.87
C ASN A 78 -0.13 -6.43 -8.48
N ILE A 79 -0.20 -5.50 -7.53
CA ILE A 79 0.12 -5.81 -6.14
C ILE A 79 -1.11 -6.42 -5.45
N THR A 80 -0.88 -7.45 -4.66
CA THR A 80 -1.93 -8.02 -3.83
C THR A 80 -2.00 -7.29 -2.48
N ARG A 81 -3.11 -7.48 -1.75
CA ARG A 81 -3.28 -6.86 -0.43
C ARG A 81 -2.20 -7.31 0.54
N GLU A 82 -1.85 -8.60 0.54
CA GLU A 82 -0.80 -9.09 1.45
C GLU A 82 0.58 -8.56 1.07
N GLN A 83 0.85 -8.39 -0.23
CA GLN A 83 2.12 -7.78 -0.69
C GLN A 83 2.21 -6.32 -0.26
N LEU A 84 1.12 -5.59 -0.40
CA LEU A 84 1.06 -4.19 0.04
C LEU A 84 1.33 -4.07 1.54
N ALA A 85 0.67 -4.91 2.34
CA ALA A 85 0.88 -4.93 3.80
C ALA A 85 2.35 -5.23 4.13
N THR A 86 2.95 -6.19 3.42
CA THR A 86 4.35 -6.58 3.63
C THR A 86 5.30 -5.43 3.32
N ILE A 87 5.08 -4.73 2.21
CA ILE A 87 5.92 -3.59 1.83
C ILE A 87 5.81 -2.47 2.85
N LEU A 88 4.61 -2.12 3.28
CA LEU A 88 4.40 -1.08 4.30
C LEU A 88 5.01 -1.46 5.64
N TYR A 89 4.90 -2.73 6.02
CA TYR A 89 5.49 -3.24 7.25
C TYR A 89 7.01 -3.10 7.23
N ARG A 90 7.64 -3.52 6.13
CA ARG A 90 9.10 -3.40 5.95
C ARG A 90 9.54 -1.94 5.95
N TYR A 91 8.79 -1.08 5.27
CA TYR A 91 9.07 0.36 5.25
C TYR A 91 8.99 0.95 6.66
N ALA A 92 7.94 0.62 7.40
CA ALA A 92 7.76 1.11 8.77
C ALA A 92 8.91 0.66 9.67
N LYS A 93 9.35 -0.59 9.55
CA LYS A 93 10.50 -1.10 10.32
C LYS A 93 11.78 -0.36 9.95
N GLN A 94 12.01 -0.15 8.67
CA GLN A 94 13.20 0.54 8.19
C GLN A 94 13.27 1.97 8.71
N LYS A 95 12.11 2.64 8.83
CA LYS A 95 12.01 4.00 9.36
C LYS A 95 12.07 4.06 10.89
N GLY A 96 12.03 2.92 11.56
CA GLY A 96 12.00 2.88 13.02
C GLY A 96 10.65 3.19 13.64
N TYR A 97 9.58 3.14 12.85
CA TYR A 97 8.23 3.32 13.38
C TYR A 97 7.82 2.12 14.23
N ASP A 98 6.91 2.33 15.17
CA ASP A 98 6.42 1.27 16.03
C ASP A 98 5.55 0.30 15.23
N VAL A 99 5.99 -0.96 15.13
CA VAL A 99 5.26 -2.02 14.44
C VAL A 99 4.89 -3.15 15.40
N SER A 100 4.81 -2.84 16.69
CA SER A 100 4.57 -3.84 17.74
C SER A 100 3.12 -4.33 17.80
N LYS A 101 2.17 -3.58 17.28
CA LYS A 101 0.76 -4.00 17.31
C LYS A 101 0.54 -5.22 16.41
N SER A 102 -0.25 -6.15 16.90
CA SER A 102 -0.59 -7.36 16.17
C SER A 102 -1.99 -7.81 16.57
N ALA A 103 -2.77 -8.26 15.60
CA ALA A 103 -4.10 -8.78 15.85
C ALA A 103 -4.19 -10.19 15.26
N ALA A 104 -4.89 -11.08 15.95
CA ALA A 104 -5.18 -12.41 15.42
C ALA A 104 -6.10 -12.28 14.20
N LEU A 105 -5.84 -13.09 13.17
CA LEU A 105 -6.62 -13.07 11.94
C LEU A 105 -7.78 -14.10 11.96
N THR A 106 -7.98 -14.77 13.09
CA THR A 106 -8.94 -15.86 13.22
C THR A 106 -10.41 -15.44 12.98
N GLY A 107 -10.71 -14.14 13.09
CA GLY A 107 -12.05 -13.63 12.78
C GLY A 107 -12.37 -13.54 11.30
N PHE A 108 -11.40 -13.80 10.43
CA PHE A 108 -11.61 -13.75 8.98
C PHE A 108 -11.69 -15.16 8.42
N SER A 109 -12.68 -15.40 7.55
CA SER A 109 -12.93 -16.74 7.02
C SER A 109 -11.81 -17.26 6.14
N ASP A 110 -10.99 -16.35 5.57
CA ASP A 110 -9.88 -16.69 4.69
C ASP A 110 -8.50 -16.43 5.32
N ALA A 111 -8.43 -16.43 6.65
CA ALA A 111 -7.16 -16.22 7.35
C ALA A 111 -6.09 -17.23 6.93
N ASP A 112 -6.48 -18.46 6.60
CA ASP A 112 -5.58 -19.52 6.15
C ASP A 112 -5.01 -19.27 4.74
N LYS A 113 -5.56 -18.31 4.01
CA LYS A 113 -5.06 -17.93 2.68
C LYS A 113 -3.88 -16.97 2.74
N VAL A 114 -3.59 -16.40 3.90
CA VAL A 114 -2.46 -15.48 4.05
C VAL A 114 -1.15 -16.27 3.92
N SER A 115 -0.28 -15.81 3.03
CA SER A 115 1.02 -16.45 2.80
C SER A 115 1.91 -16.31 4.05
N GLY A 116 2.76 -17.31 4.29
CA GLY A 116 3.62 -17.32 5.47
C GLY A 116 4.51 -16.08 5.57
N TYR A 117 5.05 -15.60 4.45
CA TYR A 117 5.90 -14.42 4.46
C TYR A 117 5.16 -13.14 4.86
N ALA A 118 3.84 -13.11 4.69
CA ALA A 118 3.02 -11.92 4.94
C ALA A 118 2.26 -11.98 6.26
N ALA A 119 2.38 -13.07 7.02
CA ALA A 119 1.55 -13.27 8.21
C ALA A 119 1.73 -12.14 9.25
N GLU A 120 2.95 -11.81 9.61
CA GLU A 120 3.21 -10.75 10.58
C GLU A 120 2.72 -9.38 10.06
N ALA A 121 2.98 -9.10 8.79
CA ALA A 121 2.58 -7.84 8.19
C ALA A 121 1.05 -7.69 8.16
N MET A 122 0.34 -8.77 7.85
CA MET A 122 -1.12 -8.77 7.84
C MET A 122 -1.69 -8.57 9.24
N GLN A 123 -1.13 -9.25 10.24
CA GLN A 123 -1.53 -9.09 11.63
C GLN A 123 -1.33 -7.65 12.11
N TRP A 124 -0.21 -7.07 11.74
CA TRP A 124 0.10 -5.66 12.05
C TRP A 124 -0.87 -4.72 11.33
N ALA A 125 -1.09 -4.92 10.03
CA ALA A 125 -1.95 -4.06 9.24
C ALA A 125 -3.40 -4.06 9.74
N VAL A 126 -3.91 -5.22 10.15
CA VAL A 126 -5.25 -5.33 10.74
C VAL A 126 -5.28 -4.63 12.10
N ALA A 127 -4.27 -4.85 12.95
CA ALA A 127 -4.19 -4.22 14.28
C ALA A 127 -4.15 -2.71 14.18
N GLU A 128 -3.45 -2.16 13.20
CA GLU A 128 -3.37 -0.71 12.99
C GLU A 128 -4.57 -0.13 12.25
N GLY A 129 -5.49 -0.98 11.80
CA GLY A 129 -6.66 -0.53 11.05
C GLY A 129 -6.38 -0.15 9.61
N LEU A 130 -5.22 -0.54 9.07
CA LEU A 130 -4.87 -0.29 7.67
C LEU A 130 -5.68 -1.18 6.74
N LEU A 131 -5.91 -2.43 7.13
CA LEU A 131 -6.74 -3.39 6.42
C LEU A 131 -7.90 -3.79 7.31
N GLN A 132 -9.12 -3.69 6.80
CA GLN A 132 -10.32 -3.96 7.59
C GLN A 132 -11.13 -5.15 7.08
N GLY A 133 -10.79 -5.66 5.92
CA GLY A 133 -11.53 -6.75 5.33
C GLY A 133 -12.87 -6.31 4.76
N SER A 134 -13.55 -7.25 4.12
CA SER A 134 -14.88 -7.04 3.54
C SER A 134 -15.63 -8.35 3.62
N ASN A 135 -16.86 -8.31 4.15
CA ASN A 135 -17.70 -9.50 4.29
C ASN A 135 -17.00 -10.63 5.06
N GLY A 136 -16.22 -10.27 6.09
CA GLY A 136 -15.50 -11.24 6.90
C GLY A 136 -14.29 -11.86 6.24
N LYS A 137 -13.79 -11.27 5.15
CA LYS A 137 -12.63 -11.75 4.40
C LYS A 137 -11.57 -10.68 4.24
N LEU A 138 -10.30 -11.09 4.28
CA LEU A 138 -9.16 -10.21 4.02
C LEU A 138 -8.81 -10.16 2.53
N ASP A 139 -9.07 -11.23 1.80
CA ASP A 139 -8.73 -11.39 0.38
C ASP A 139 -7.24 -11.07 0.13
N PRO A 140 -6.32 -11.80 0.78
CA PRO A 140 -4.90 -11.44 0.75
C PRO A 140 -4.27 -11.52 -0.64
N GLN A 141 -4.72 -12.44 -1.50
CA GLN A 141 -4.22 -12.56 -2.86
C GLN A 141 -4.99 -11.70 -3.87
N GLY A 142 -6.02 -10.97 -3.42
CA GLY A 142 -6.75 -10.06 -4.31
C GLY A 142 -5.92 -8.83 -4.64
N SER A 143 -6.07 -8.33 -5.86
CA SER A 143 -5.38 -7.12 -6.28
C SER A 143 -5.94 -5.90 -5.55
N ALA A 144 -5.05 -5.04 -5.07
CA ALA A 144 -5.45 -3.79 -4.43
C ALA A 144 -5.82 -2.77 -5.50
N THR A 145 -6.98 -2.13 -5.35
CA THR A 145 -7.40 -1.05 -6.24
C THR A 145 -6.73 0.25 -5.83
N ARG A 146 -6.72 1.23 -6.75
CA ARG A 146 -6.17 2.56 -6.45
C ARG A 146 -6.88 3.21 -5.26
N ALA A 147 -8.21 3.06 -5.16
CA ALA A 147 -8.97 3.58 -4.01
C ALA A 147 -8.56 2.92 -2.70
N GLN A 148 -8.35 1.60 -2.71
CA GLN A 148 -7.89 0.87 -1.53
C GLN A 148 -6.49 1.31 -1.12
N VAL A 149 -5.58 1.46 -2.09
CA VAL A 149 -4.22 1.92 -1.83
C VAL A 149 -4.25 3.33 -1.24
N ALA A 150 -5.04 4.25 -1.81
CA ALA A 150 -5.16 5.62 -1.31
C ALA A 150 -5.63 5.62 0.15
N THR A 151 -6.63 4.81 0.47
CA THR A 151 -7.17 4.70 1.83
C THR A 151 -6.13 4.15 2.81
N ILE A 152 -5.43 3.10 2.41
CA ILE A 152 -4.40 2.48 3.26
C ILE A 152 -3.24 3.46 3.47
N LEU A 153 -2.80 4.16 2.42
CA LEU A 153 -1.72 5.15 2.53
C LEU A 153 -2.10 6.31 3.44
N MET A 154 -3.32 6.83 3.30
CA MET A 154 -3.80 7.91 4.18
C MET A 154 -3.77 7.46 5.65
N ARG A 155 -4.29 6.28 5.93
CA ARG A 155 -4.29 5.74 7.30
C ARG A 155 -2.87 5.55 7.81
N PHE A 156 -1.98 5.02 6.97
CA PHE A 156 -0.58 4.82 7.33
C PHE A 156 0.10 6.15 7.68
N MET A 157 -0.06 7.16 6.81
CA MET A 157 0.58 8.46 7.02
C MET A 157 0.04 9.17 8.27
N GLU A 158 -1.24 9.02 8.56
CA GLU A 158 -1.85 9.70 9.72
C GLU A 158 -1.58 8.99 11.05
N LYS A 159 -1.48 7.65 11.05
CA LYS A 159 -1.37 6.86 12.28
C LYS A 159 0.04 6.42 12.62
N ILE A 160 0.86 6.14 11.63
CA ILE A 160 2.15 5.47 11.82
C ILE A 160 3.31 6.38 11.46
N ALA A 161 3.27 7.00 10.30
CA ALA A 161 4.34 7.85 9.78
C ALA A 161 4.19 9.30 10.24
N LYS A 162 3.98 9.51 11.51
CA LYS A 162 3.80 10.85 12.09
C LYS A 162 5.11 11.61 12.20
#